data_e403e1fcc463b21ec0830aafcd71a070
#
_entry.id   e403e1fcc463b21ec0830aafcd71a070
#
_cell.length_a   1.000
_cell.length_b   1.000
_cell.length_c   1.000
_cell.angle_alpha   90.00
_cell.angle_beta   90.00
_cell.angle_gamma   90.00
#
_symmetry.space_group_name_H-M   'P 1'
#
loop_
_entity.id
_entity.type
_entity.pdbx_description
1 polymer ?
#
loop_
_entity_poly.entity_id
_entity_poly.type
_entity_poly.pdbx_seq_one_letter_code
_entity_poly.pdbx_strand_id
1 'polypeptide(L)'
;MALDEGRLRGVQTPPDLPFTIRKIGHVVLRVSDLARSVEFYTQILGFKVSDVYPEEMMPGGMVFMRCNADHHGVALVGGLEALSSGHELHHFAFEVASVDEVFRARKLLRERGVPITFHGRRRAGVQIAVEFNDPDGHWLEIYWGVDQIGTDGAVRPKEQWDWAHSLEEAIDRPVPAQHPVLYDASLRDPAGERKA
;
A
#
# COMPACT_ATOMS: atom_id res chain seq x y z
N MET A 1 -21.38 -5.07 24.85
CA MET A 1 -21.75 -6.39 24.28
C MET A 1 -20.55 -7.30 24.47
N ALA A 2 -20.74 -8.51 25.01
CA ALA A 2 -19.66 -9.47 25.16
C ALA A 2 -19.25 -10.00 23.77
N LEU A 3 -17.95 -10.23 23.56
CA LEU A 3 -17.42 -10.82 22.35
C LEU A 3 -17.84 -12.28 22.24
N ASP A 4 -18.44 -12.68 21.13
CA ASP A 4 -18.74 -14.11 20.83
C ASP A 4 -17.54 -14.76 20.14
N GLU A 5 -16.64 -15.30 20.97
CA GLU A 5 -15.42 -15.95 20.51
C GLU A 5 -15.70 -17.19 19.65
N GLY A 6 -16.76 -17.96 20.00
CA GLY A 6 -17.12 -19.17 19.28
C GLY A 6 -17.53 -18.87 17.86
N ARG A 7 -18.38 -17.85 17.66
CA ARG A 7 -18.78 -17.36 16.35
C ARG A 7 -17.57 -16.88 15.52
N LEU A 8 -16.66 -16.11 16.14
CA LEU A 8 -15.50 -15.55 15.41
C LEU A 8 -14.51 -16.64 14.98
N ARG A 9 -14.27 -17.64 15.85
CA ARG A 9 -13.42 -18.81 15.51
C ARG A 9 -14.05 -19.70 14.43
N GLY A 10 -15.37 -19.69 14.31
CA GLY A 10 -16.12 -20.48 13.34
C GLY A 10 -16.22 -19.86 11.93
N VAL A 11 -15.73 -18.61 11.75
CA VAL A 11 -15.74 -17.97 10.43
C VAL A 11 -14.81 -18.71 9.48
N GLN A 12 -15.34 -19.19 8.37
CA GLN A 12 -14.59 -19.94 7.36
C GLN A 12 -14.11 -19.00 6.26
N THR A 13 -12.88 -19.20 5.80
CA THR A 13 -12.38 -18.54 4.57
C THR A 13 -13.05 -19.19 3.36
N PRO A 14 -13.59 -18.42 2.41
CA PRO A 14 -14.10 -18.98 1.16
C PRO A 14 -13.02 -19.78 0.45
N PRO A 15 -13.36 -21.01 -0.06
CA PRO A 15 -12.36 -21.87 -0.68
C PRO A 15 -11.87 -21.38 -2.05
N ASP A 16 -12.63 -20.47 -2.67
CA ASP A 16 -12.46 -19.99 -4.03
C ASP A 16 -12.04 -18.51 -4.10
N LEU A 17 -11.33 -17.99 -3.07
CA LEU A 17 -10.77 -16.65 -3.12
C LEU A 17 -9.80 -16.51 -4.33
N PRO A 18 -9.97 -15.46 -5.16
CA PRO A 18 -9.20 -15.32 -6.40
C PRO A 18 -7.75 -14.85 -6.19
N PHE A 19 -7.32 -14.63 -4.95
CA PHE A 19 -5.96 -14.22 -4.57
C PHE A 19 -5.57 -14.77 -3.20
N THR A 20 -4.26 -14.74 -2.91
CA THR A 20 -3.70 -15.15 -1.61
C THR A 20 -2.84 -14.02 -1.04
N ILE A 21 -3.11 -13.64 0.20
CA ILE A 21 -2.27 -12.68 0.93
C ILE A 21 -0.96 -13.38 1.34
N ARG A 22 0.17 -12.84 0.91
CA ARG A 22 1.50 -13.38 1.23
C ARG A 22 2.05 -12.87 2.54
N LYS A 23 1.94 -11.54 2.77
CA LYS A 23 2.41 -10.88 4.00
C LYS A 23 1.69 -9.55 4.20
N ILE A 24 1.76 -9.00 5.40
CA ILE A 24 1.51 -7.58 5.63
C ILE A 24 2.70 -6.82 5.05
N GLY A 25 2.49 -5.97 4.04
CA GLY A 25 3.55 -5.30 3.31
C GLY A 25 4.19 -4.18 4.11
N HIS A 26 3.38 -3.19 4.51
CA HIS A 26 3.84 -2.07 5.33
C HIS A 26 2.72 -1.52 6.20
N VAL A 27 3.09 -0.71 7.19
CA VAL A 27 2.17 0.07 8.02
C VAL A 27 2.54 1.55 7.92
N VAL A 28 1.53 2.43 7.90
CA VAL A 28 1.74 3.88 7.92
C VAL A 28 1.09 4.48 9.16
N LEU A 29 1.90 5.14 9.96
CA LEU A 29 1.49 5.73 11.22
C LEU A 29 1.45 7.26 11.09
N ARG A 30 0.37 7.85 11.56
CA ARG A 30 0.28 9.29 11.70
C ARG A 30 0.96 9.71 13.01
N VAL A 31 1.87 10.71 12.94
CA VAL A 31 2.67 11.16 14.08
C VAL A 31 2.56 12.68 14.27
N SER A 32 2.71 13.14 15.50
CA SER A 32 2.63 14.56 15.84
C SER A 32 3.94 15.32 15.53
N ASP A 33 5.08 14.63 15.63
CA ASP A 33 6.41 15.16 15.35
C ASP A 33 7.19 14.14 14.51
N LEU A 34 7.28 14.43 13.20
CA LEU A 34 7.89 13.53 12.23
C LEU A 34 9.39 13.33 12.49
N ALA A 35 10.12 14.39 12.86
CA ALA A 35 11.57 14.33 13.11
C ALA A 35 11.88 13.44 14.33
N ARG A 36 11.17 13.65 15.44
CA ARG A 36 11.30 12.85 16.65
C ARG A 36 10.97 11.37 16.38
N SER A 37 9.92 11.11 15.62
CA SER A 37 9.52 9.73 15.31
C SER A 37 10.54 9.05 14.42
N VAL A 38 11.08 9.74 13.39
CA VAL A 38 12.17 9.23 12.55
C VAL A 38 13.41 8.93 13.40
N GLU A 39 13.81 9.81 14.31
CA GLU A 39 14.93 9.57 15.22
C GLU A 39 14.70 8.30 16.06
N PHE A 40 13.53 8.14 16.64
CA PHE A 40 13.18 6.92 17.38
C PHE A 40 13.29 5.66 16.52
N TYR A 41 12.65 5.63 15.34
CA TYR A 41 12.67 4.46 14.46
C TYR A 41 14.07 4.13 13.95
N THR A 42 14.92 5.15 13.71
CA THR A 42 16.29 4.92 13.26
C THR A 42 17.24 4.56 14.39
N GLN A 43 17.26 5.31 15.49
CA GLN A 43 18.24 5.17 16.57
C GLN A 43 17.90 4.04 17.54
N ILE A 44 16.60 3.77 17.77
CA ILE A 44 16.16 2.77 18.71
C ILE A 44 15.83 1.45 18.02
N LEU A 45 15.12 1.50 16.88
CA LEU A 45 14.64 0.31 16.18
C LEU A 45 15.51 -0.10 14.99
N GLY A 46 16.51 0.71 14.60
CA GLY A 46 17.46 0.38 13.56
C GLY A 46 16.90 0.44 12.13
N PHE A 47 15.76 1.08 11.93
CA PHE A 47 15.23 1.33 10.59
C PHE A 47 16.13 2.25 9.80
N LYS A 48 16.11 2.13 8.47
CA LYS A 48 16.80 3.01 7.54
C LYS A 48 15.80 3.79 6.74
N VAL A 49 16.01 5.10 6.59
CA VAL A 49 15.19 5.94 5.72
C VAL A 49 15.45 5.55 4.27
N SER A 50 14.38 5.32 3.51
CA SER A 50 14.42 5.02 2.08
C SER A 50 14.05 6.24 1.24
N ASP A 51 12.97 6.93 1.61
CA ASP A 51 12.49 8.12 0.91
C ASP A 51 11.79 9.12 1.83
N VAL A 52 11.67 10.37 1.35
CA VAL A 52 10.97 11.45 2.05
C VAL A 52 10.08 12.21 1.06
N TYR A 53 8.80 12.37 1.40
CA TYR A 53 7.91 13.33 0.74
C TYR A 53 7.94 14.64 1.52
N PRO A 54 8.31 15.76 0.88
CA PRO A 54 8.20 17.08 1.50
C PRO A 54 6.72 17.52 1.61
N GLU A 55 6.47 18.62 2.33
CA GLU A 55 5.11 19.13 2.57
C GLU A 55 4.32 19.44 1.29
N GLU A 56 5.00 19.84 0.21
CA GLU A 56 4.38 20.13 -1.08
C GLU A 56 3.80 18.87 -1.76
N MET A 57 4.31 17.69 -1.40
CA MET A 57 3.82 16.41 -1.90
C MET A 57 2.80 15.75 -0.96
N MET A 58 2.99 15.91 0.34
CA MET A 58 2.15 15.35 1.39
C MET A 58 2.06 16.34 2.56
N PRO A 59 0.89 16.90 2.88
CA PRO A 59 0.74 17.78 4.05
C PRO A 59 1.22 17.12 5.34
N GLY A 60 2.11 17.81 6.06
CA GLY A 60 2.82 17.30 7.23
C GLY A 60 4.07 16.47 6.91
N GLY A 61 4.36 16.23 5.64
CA GLY A 61 5.47 15.39 5.19
C GLY A 61 5.24 13.89 5.43
N MET A 62 6.04 13.03 4.75
CA MET A 62 6.01 11.59 4.95
C MET A 62 7.42 11.00 4.80
N VAL A 63 7.77 10.06 5.68
CA VAL A 63 9.07 9.36 5.65
C VAL A 63 8.85 7.87 5.53
N PHE A 64 9.51 7.25 4.54
CA PHE A 64 9.48 5.82 4.28
C PHE A 64 10.71 5.15 4.89
N MET A 65 10.52 4.06 5.62
CA MET A 65 11.59 3.42 6.39
C MET A 65 11.53 1.91 6.24
N ARG A 66 12.71 1.28 6.14
CA ARG A 66 12.86 -0.15 5.95
C ARG A 66 13.69 -0.81 7.05
N CYS A 67 13.42 -2.08 7.30
CA CYS A 67 14.21 -2.96 8.16
C CYS A 67 14.79 -4.17 7.40
N ASN A 68 14.41 -4.35 6.14
CA ASN A 68 14.84 -5.45 5.26
C ASN A 68 15.11 -4.93 3.85
N ALA A 69 15.06 -5.80 2.82
CA ALA A 69 15.28 -5.45 1.42
C ALA A 69 14.10 -4.73 0.76
N ASP A 70 12.92 -4.75 1.36
CA ASP A 70 11.75 -4.02 0.85
C ASP A 70 12.02 -2.50 0.90
N HIS A 71 11.42 -1.73 0.00
CA HIS A 71 11.55 -0.27 0.00
C HIS A 71 11.12 0.32 1.34
N HIS A 72 10.02 -0.14 1.92
CA HIS A 72 9.58 0.25 3.25
C HIS A 72 8.69 -0.83 3.89
N GLY A 73 8.78 -0.96 5.20
CA GLY A 73 7.87 -1.73 6.04
C GLY A 73 7.09 -0.83 6.98
N VAL A 74 7.62 0.38 7.25
CA VAL A 74 6.95 1.43 8.01
C VAL A 74 7.07 2.75 7.25
N ALA A 75 6.00 3.54 7.25
CA ALA A 75 6.06 4.93 6.88
C ALA A 75 5.42 5.79 7.99
N LEU A 76 5.94 7.01 8.16
CA LEU A 76 5.47 7.98 9.13
C LEU A 76 4.93 9.19 8.39
N VAL A 77 3.71 9.61 8.72
CA VAL A 77 3.06 10.83 8.20
C VAL A 77 2.90 11.82 9.33
N GLY A 78 3.38 13.04 9.13
CA GLY A 78 3.20 14.13 10.09
C GLY A 78 1.76 14.65 10.16
N GLY A 79 1.53 15.62 11.05
CA GLY A 79 0.25 16.32 11.15
C GLY A 79 -0.80 15.68 12.06
N LEU A 80 -0.40 14.84 13.01
CA LEU A 80 -1.28 14.42 14.09
C LEU A 80 -1.40 15.59 15.10
N GLU A 81 -2.59 16.18 15.20
CA GLU A 81 -2.82 17.36 16.05
C GLU A 81 -2.91 17.03 17.55
N ALA A 82 -3.29 15.80 17.90
CA ALA A 82 -3.39 15.35 19.29
C ALA A 82 -2.90 13.91 19.42
N LEU A 83 -2.17 13.63 20.48
CA LEU A 83 -1.78 12.27 20.83
C LEU A 83 -3.03 11.43 21.13
N SER A 84 -3.14 10.29 20.47
CA SER A 84 -4.05 9.21 20.85
C SER A 84 -5.54 9.53 20.83
N SER A 85 -6.08 9.87 19.65
CA SER A 85 -7.53 9.82 19.43
C SER A 85 -8.01 8.48 18.81
N GLY A 86 -7.13 7.47 18.71
CA GLY A 86 -7.43 6.18 18.08
C GLY A 86 -7.27 6.16 16.56
N HIS A 87 -6.62 7.19 15.96
CA HIS A 87 -6.41 7.31 14.52
C HIS A 87 -4.92 7.42 14.14
N GLU A 88 -4.03 6.79 14.90
CA GLU A 88 -2.59 6.80 14.66
C GLU A 88 -2.20 5.95 13.45
N LEU A 89 -3.04 5.01 13.04
CA LEU A 89 -2.81 4.18 11.85
C LEU A 89 -3.37 4.89 10.62
N HIS A 90 -2.53 5.03 9.58
CA HIS A 90 -2.98 5.59 8.29
C HIS A 90 -3.56 4.50 7.39
N HIS A 91 -2.82 3.43 7.10
CA HIS A 91 -3.30 2.27 6.36
C HIS A 91 -2.41 1.03 6.58
N PHE A 92 -2.95 -0.14 6.23
CA PHE A 92 -2.18 -1.38 6.05
C PHE A 92 -2.08 -1.73 4.58
N ALA A 93 -0.94 -2.28 4.17
CA ALA A 93 -0.74 -2.78 2.83
C ALA A 93 -0.35 -4.27 2.83
N PHE A 94 -0.97 -5.02 1.92
CA PHE A 94 -0.80 -6.46 1.75
C PHE A 94 -0.20 -6.76 0.39
N GLU A 95 0.96 -7.43 0.37
CA GLU A 95 1.58 -7.85 -0.88
C GLU A 95 0.93 -9.11 -1.43
N VAL A 96 0.67 -9.12 -2.73
CA VAL A 96 0.24 -10.30 -3.50
C VAL A 96 1.33 -10.74 -4.47
N ALA A 97 1.22 -11.97 -5.00
CA ALA A 97 2.30 -12.56 -5.78
C ALA A 97 2.39 -12.05 -7.23
N SER A 98 1.31 -11.46 -7.77
CA SER A 98 1.24 -11.06 -9.18
C SER A 98 0.34 -9.86 -9.41
N VAL A 99 0.53 -9.20 -10.55
CA VAL A 99 -0.37 -8.14 -11.03
C VAL A 99 -1.80 -8.66 -11.22
N ASP A 100 -1.95 -9.89 -11.73
CA ASP A 100 -3.27 -10.52 -11.90
C ASP A 100 -4.07 -10.57 -10.60
N GLU A 101 -3.39 -10.81 -9.46
CA GLU A 101 -4.07 -10.83 -8.15
C GLU A 101 -4.55 -9.44 -7.72
N VAL A 102 -3.82 -8.37 -8.05
CA VAL A 102 -4.30 -6.99 -7.82
C VAL A 102 -5.57 -6.71 -8.64
N PHE A 103 -5.59 -7.11 -9.91
CA PHE A 103 -6.77 -6.97 -10.75
C PHE A 103 -7.95 -7.80 -10.25
N ARG A 104 -7.71 -9.06 -9.81
CA ARG A 104 -8.75 -9.91 -9.20
C ARG A 104 -9.27 -9.32 -7.89
N ALA A 105 -8.38 -8.74 -7.06
CA ALA A 105 -8.78 -8.05 -5.85
C ALA A 105 -9.70 -6.86 -6.17
N ARG A 106 -9.36 -6.01 -7.15
CA ARG A 106 -10.23 -4.92 -7.63
C ARG A 106 -11.61 -5.46 -8.04
N LYS A 107 -11.65 -6.51 -8.85
CA LYS A 107 -12.88 -7.13 -9.29
C LYS A 107 -13.72 -7.63 -8.12
N LEU A 108 -13.11 -8.37 -7.20
CA LEU A 108 -13.78 -8.91 -6.00
C LEU A 108 -14.37 -7.78 -5.13
N LEU A 109 -13.60 -6.72 -4.88
CA LEU A 109 -14.06 -5.57 -4.09
C LEU A 109 -15.31 -4.95 -4.71
N ARG A 110 -15.32 -4.73 -6.03
CA ARG A 110 -16.49 -4.22 -6.76
C ARG A 110 -17.70 -5.14 -6.67
N GLU A 111 -17.52 -6.46 -6.88
CA GLU A 111 -18.57 -7.47 -6.75
C GLU A 111 -19.18 -7.55 -5.35
N ARG A 112 -18.38 -7.24 -4.33
CA ARG A 112 -18.81 -7.20 -2.92
C ARG A 112 -19.32 -5.83 -2.49
N GLY A 113 -19.34 -4.83 -3.38
CA GLY A 113 -19.78 -3.48 -3.08
C GLY A 113 -18.86 -2.71 -2.14
N VAL A 114 -17.59 -3.08 -2.06
CA VAL A 114 -16.58 -2.35 -1.26
C VAL A 114 -16.08 -1.16 -2.07
N PRO A 115 -16.22 0.09 -1.58
CA PRO A 115 -15.75 1.28 -2.28
C PRO A 115 -14.22 1.26 -2.43
N ILE A 116 -13.74 1.41 -3.66
CA ILE A 116 -12.33 1.55 -3.99
C ILE A 116 -12.00 3.04 -3.97
N THR A 117 -11.01 3.44 -3.17
CA THR A 117 -10.55 4.84 -3.04
C THR A 117 -9.47 5.20 -4.04
N PHE A 118 -8.69 4.20 -4.48
CA PHE A 118 -7.67 4.35 -5.51
C PHE A 118 -7.35 3.00 -6.14
N HIS A 119 -6.97 3.01 -7.42
CA HIS A 119 -6.27 1.89 -8.04
C HIS A 119 -5.30 2.41 -9.12
N GLY A 120 -4.09 1.84 -9.15
CA GLY A 120 -3.04 2.31 -10.06
C GLY A 120 -1.64 2.11 -9.51
N ARG A 121 -0.71 3.01 -9.82
CA ARG A 121 0.66 2.98 -9.31
C ARG A 121 0.94 4.20 -8.43
N ARG A 122 1.47 3.95 -7.22
CA ARG A 122 1.98 5.01 -6.33
C ARG A 122 3.39 5.43 -6.70
N ARG A 123 3.87 6.58 -6.16
CA ARG A 123 5.17 7.18 -6.52
C ARG A 123 6.35 6.46 -5.86
N ALA A 124 6.52 6.62 -4.54
CA ALA A 124 7.62 6.00 -3.82
C ALA A 124 7.39 4.49 -3.70
N GLY A 125 8.39 3.70 -4.10
CA GLY A 125 8.28 2.25 -4.16
C GLY A 125 7.52 1.71 -5.37
N VAL A 126 6.85 2.58 -6.15
CA VAL A 126 6.17 2.33 -7.44
C VAL A 126 5.25 1.10 -7.49
N GLN A 127 4.75 0.65 -6.35
CA GLN A 127 3.83 -0.49 -6.28
C GLN A 127 2.54 -0.22 -7.06
N ILE A 128 2.02 -1.26 -7.70
CA ILE A 128 0.72 -1.27 -8.37
C ILE A 128 -0.30 -1.81 -7.37
N ALA A 129 -1.35 -1.05 -7.09
CA ALA A 129 -2.21 -1.27 -5.94
C ALA A 129 -3.68 -1.02 -6.22
N VAL A 130 -4.53 -1.60 -5.37
CA VAL A 130 -5.92 -1.20 -5.14
C VAL A 130 -6.10 -0.87 -3.66
N GLU A 131 -6.71 0.28 -3.38
CA GLU A 131 -6.93 0.81 -2.03
C GLU A 131 -8.41 0.94 -1.72
N PHE A 132 -8.77 0.63 -0.49
CA PHE A 132 -10.15 0.57 -0.03
C PHE A 132 -10.21 0.70 1.50
N ASN A 133 -11.41 0.84 2.04
CA ASN A 133 -11.60 0.89 3.48
C ASN A 133 -12.23 -0.41 3.98
N ASP A 134 -11.87 -0.82 5.20
CA ASP A 134 -12.59 -1.84 5.94
C ASP A 134 -13.90 -1.26 6.53
N PRO A 135 -14.77 -2.09 7.16
CA PRO A 135 -16.03 -1.62 7.75
C PRO A 135 -15.88 -0.57 8.86
N ASP A 136 -14.71 -0.46 9.47
CA ASP A 136 -14.40 0.54 10.51
C ASP A 136 -13.75 1.80 9.93
N GLY A 137 -13.53 1.82 8.62
CA GLY A 137 -12.92 2.95 7.92
C GLY A 137 -11.39 2.93 7.91
N HIS A 138 -10.74 1.84 8.36
CA HIS A 138 -9.29 1.72 8.21
C HIS A 138 -8.94 1.58 6.74
N TRP A 139 -7.97 2.39 6.31
CA TRP A 139 -7.51 2.37 4.93
C TRP A 139 -6.59 1.16 4.70
N LEU A 140 -6.95 0.34 3.71
CA LEU A 140 -6.25 -0.89 3.34
C LEU A 140 -5.77 -0.80 1.90
N GLU A 141 -4.67 -1.50 1.62
CA GLU A 141 -4.06 -1.59 0.30
C GLU A 141 -3.72 -3.04 -0.02
N ILE A 142 -4.06 -3.52 -1.23
CA ILE A 142 -3.52 -4.75 -1.81
C ILE A 142 -2.62 -4.34 -2.97
N TYR A 143 -1.35 -4.77 -2.94
CA TYR A 143 -0.38 -4.31 -3.92
C TYR A 143 0.56 -5.42 -4.43
N TRP A 144 1.18 -5.13 -5.55
CA TRP A 144 2.26 -5.90 -6.15
C TRP A 144 3.41 -4.99 -6.57
N GLY A 145 4.65 -5.50 -6.48
CA GLY A 145 5.81 -4.94 -7.16
C GLY A 145 6.41 -3.69 -6.51
N VAL A 146 6.44 -3.63 -5.17
CA VAL A 146 7.20 -2.59 -4.48
C VAL A 146 8.70 -2.75 -4.73
N ASP A 147 9.41 -1.65 -4.96
CA ASP A 147 10.87 -1.64 -5.14
C ASP A 147 11.60 -2.37 -4.01
N GLN A 148 12.54 -3.22 -4.37
CA GLN A 148 13.42 -3.94 -3.45
C GLN A 148 14.75 -3.20 -3.35
N ILE A 149 15.06 -2.65 -2.17
CA ILE A 149 16.23 -1.78 -1.97
C ILE A 149 17.54 -2.56 -1.88
N GLY A 150 17.52 -3.85 -1.61
CA GLY A 150 18.76 -4.62 -1.50
C GLY A 150 19.67 -4.19 -0.33
N THR A 151 20.95 -4.57 -0.41
CA THR A 151 21.95 -4.29 0.64
C THR A 151 22.76 -3.01 0.38
N ASP A 152 22.80 -2.52 -0.84
CA ASP A 152 23.51 -1.30 -1.23
C ASP A 152 22.77 -0.02 -0.81
N GLY A 153 21.48 -0.13 -0.49
CA GLY A 153 20.66 0.97 -0.05
C GLY A 153 20.21 1.92 -1.17
N ALA A 154 20.43 1.55 -2.43
CA ALA A 154 20.03 2.37 -3.57
C ALA A 154 18.52 2.46 -3.69
N VAL A 155 17.98 3.67 -3.69
CA VAL A 155 16.55 3.96 -3.90
C VAL A 155 16.32 4.52 -5.29
N ARG A 156 15.11 4.34 -5.82
CA ARG A 156 14.70 4.92 -7.11
C ARG A 156 14.77 6.44 -7.05
N PRO A 157 15.43 7.12 -8.02
CA PRO A 157 15.42 8.57 -8.11
C PRO A 157 14.00 9.13 -8.30
N LYS A 158 13.72 10.29 -7.71
CA LYS A 158 12.39 10.94 -7.79
C LYS A 158 11.94 11.20 -9.23
N GLU A 159 12.86 11.44 -10.13
CA GLU A 159 12.63 11.66 -11.57
C GLU A 159 12.06 10.43 -12.28
N GLN A 160 12.19 9.24 -11.66
CA GLN A 160 11.64 7.98 -12.15
C GLN A 160 10.32 7.59 -11.45
N TRP A 161 9.81 8.43 -10.55
CA TRP A 161 8.50 8.21 -9.94
C TRP A 161 7.41 8.62 -10.93
N ASP A 162 6.68 7.65 -11.42
CA ASP A 162 5.58 7.89 -12.35
C ASP A 162 4.27 7.38 -11.75
N TRP A 163 3.35 8.30 -11.49
CA TRP A 163 2.02 7.97 -11.00
C TRP A 163 1.15 7.45 -12.15
N ALA A 164 0.40 6.38 -11.91
CA ALA A 164 -0.65 5.91 -12.81
C ALA A 164 -2.00 5.94 -12.07
N HIS A 165 -3.02 6.47 -12.75
CA HIS A 165 -4.36 6.68 -12.18
C HIS A 165 -5.31 5.51 -12.46
N SER A 166 -4.83 4.43 -13.06
CA SER A 166 -5.54 3.16 -13.21
C SER A 166 -4.56 1.99 -13.24
N LEU A 167 -5.07 0.77 -12.96
CA LEU A 167 -4.27 -0.44 -13.09
C LEU A 167 -3.83 -0.65 -14.54
N GLU A 168 -4.70 -0.33 -15.50
CA GLU A 168 -4.41 -0.41 -16.92
C GLU A 168 -3.26 0.53 -17.30
N GLU A 169 -3.32 1.80 -16.87
CA GLU A 169 -2.25 2.76 -17.12
C GLU A 169 -0.93 2.30 -16.48
N ALA A 170 -0.99 1.73 -15.27
CA ALA A 170 0.20 1.25 -14.56
C ALA A 170 0.95 0.14 -15.32
N ILE A 171 0.22 -0.77 -15.97
CA ILE A 171 0.83 -1.85 -16.74
C ILE A 171 1.19 -1.43 -18.17
N ASP A 172 0.47 -0.46 -18.77
CA ASP A 172 0.74 0.04 -20.12
C ASP A 172 1.94 1.02 -20.14
N ARG A 173 2.23 1.67 -19.00
CA ARG A 173 3.36 2.60 -18.81
C ARG A 173 4.22 2.18 -17.62
N PRO A 174 4.97 1.07 -17.71
CA PRO A 174 5.84 0.63 -16.63
C PRO A 174 6.98 1.64 -16.39
N VAL A 175 7.40 1.78 -15.15
CA VAL A 175 8.62 2.54 -14.81
C VAL A 175 9.87 1.71 -15.08
N PRO A 176 11.05 2.33 -15.21
CA PRO A 176 12.30 1.58 -15.40
C PRO A 176 12.47 0.46 -14.37
N ALA A 177 12.92 -0.71 -14.81
CA ALA A 177 13.13 -1.91 -14.01
C ALA A 177 11.87 -2.53 -13.36
N GLN A 178 10.67 -2.01 -13.62
CA GLN A 178 9.41 -2.67 -13.26
C GLN A 178 8.82 -3.36 -14.51
N HIS A 179 8.49 -4.64 -14.39
CA HIS A 179 7.98 -5.45 -15.50
C HIS A 179 6.62 -6.07 -15.13
N PRO A 180 5.54 -5.27 -15.06
CA PRO A 180 4.22 -5.78 -14.73
C PRO A 180 3.68 -6.60 -15.92
N VAL A 181 3.41 -7.88 -15.69
CA VAL A 181 2.82 -8.77 -16.68
C VAL A 181 1.43 -9.17 -16.22
N LEU A 182 0.42 -8.78 -16.98
CA LEU A 182 -0.94 -9.26 -16.80
C LEU A 182 -1.16 -10.48 -17.68
N TYR A 183 -1.22 -11.66 -17.08
CA TYR A 183 -1.40 -12.92 -17.82
C TYR A 183 -2.85 -13.12 -18.25
N ASP A 184 -3.81 -12.69 -17.46
CA ASP A 184 -5.25 -12.77 -17.78
C ASP A 184 -5.78 -11.42 -18.26
N ALA A 185 -5.75 -11.21 -19.56
CA ALA A 185 -6.22 -9.95 -20.17
C ALA A 185 -7.72 -9.68 -19.95
N SER A 186 -8.53 -10.70 -19.57
CA SER A 186 -9.96 -10.53 -19.30
C SER A 186 -10.23 -9.74 -17.98
N LEU A 187 -9.21 -9.55 -17.17
CA LEU A 187 -9.27 -8.77 -15.92
C LEU A 187 -9.24 -7.25 -16.16
N ARG A 188 -8.88 -6.80 -17.36
CA ARG A 188 -8.89 -5.37 -17.71
C ARG A 188 -10.31 -4.82 -17.76
N ASP A 189 -10.46 -3.60 -17.30
CA ASP A 189 -11.69 -2.86 -17.54
C ASP A 189 -11.81 -2.52 -19.03
N PRO A 190 -13.04 -2.54 -19.61
CA PRO A 190 -13.28 -2.10 -20.97
C PRO A 190 -12.77 -0.66 -21.20
N ALA A 191 -12.29 -0.39 -22.42
CA ALA A 191 -11.86 0.94 -22.78
C ALA A 191 -13.07 1.91 -22.71
N GLY A 192 -13.10 2.78 -21.71
CA GLY A 192 -14.19 3.73 -21.43
C GLY A 192 -14.69 3.75 -19.99
N GLU A 193 -14.53 2.68 -19.23
CA GLU A 193 -14.91 2.62 -17.81
C GLU A 193 -13.76 2.99 -16.82
N ARG A 194 -12.71 3.62 -17.33
CA ARG A 194 -11.48 3.95 -16.60
C ARG A 194 -11.63 5.17 -15.68
N LYS A 195 -12.78 5.36 -15.05
CA LYS A 195 -12.96 6.41 -14.05
C LYS A 195 -13.07 5.79 -12.66
N ALA A 196 -12.22 6.33 -11.78
CA ALA A 196 -12.17 6.06 -10.35
C ALA A 196 -13.53 6.10 -9.68
#